data_2f1648408dd466cad87482f9a8d8d403
#
_entry.id   2f1648408dd466cad87482f9a8d8d403
#
_cell.length_a   1.000
_cell.length_b   1.000
_cell.length_c   1.000
_cell.angle_alpha   90.00
_cell.angle_beta   90.00
_cell.angle_gamma   90.00
#
_symmetry.space_group_name_H-M   'P 1'
#
loop_
_entity.id
_entity.type
_entity.pdbx_description
1 polymer ?
#
loop_
_entity_poly.entity_id
_entity_poly.type
_entity_poly.pdbx_seq_one_letter_code
_entity_poly.pdbx_strand_id
1 'polypeptide(L)' 'MEINEIQAKYKYLIINSNNNEHHIVKTERNVSEILQNNYNISVSHMYIRRNLTNIEEYVLEEGILIKKLW' A
#
# COMPACT_ATOMS: atom_id res chain seq x y z
N MET A 1 5.02 21.52 -2.31
CA MET A 1 4.42 20.73 -1.23
C MET A 1 5.50 20.08 -0.41
N GLU A 2 5.39 20.20 0.89
CA GLU A 2 6.37 19.65 1.80
C GLU A 2 6.14 18.17 2.06
N ILE A 3 7.21 17.46 2.40
CA ILE A 3 7.15 16.03 2.71
C ILE A 3 6.17 15.77 3.86
N ASN A 4 6.13 16.67 4.85
CA ASN A 4 5.23 16.54 6.00
C ASN A 4 3.76 16.50 5.59
N GLU A 5 3.39 17.26 4.59
CA GLU A 5 2.01 17.28 4.10
C GLU A 5 1.65 15.97 3.41
N ILE A 6 2.58 15.40 2.66
CA ILE A 6 2.36 14.12 2.01
C ILE A 6 2.20 13.03 3.05
N GLN A 7 3.07 12.99 4.06
CA GLN A 7 3.01 11.99 5.13
C GLN A 7 1.76 12.13 5.98
N ALA A 8 1.26 13.35 6.16
CA ALA A 8 0.04 13.56 6.93
C ALA A 8 -1.20 13.07 6.16
N LYS A 9 -1.17 13.13 4.84
CA LYS A 9 -2.30 12.74 4.00
C LYS A 9 -2.24 11.29 3.54
N TYR A 10 -1.04 10.76 3.31
CA TYR A 10 -0.86 9.45 2.70
C TYR A 10 0.02 8.59 3.57
N LYS A 11 -0.40 7.37 3.78
CA LYS A 11 0.27 6.45 4.69
C LYS A 11 0.92 5.27 3.98
N TYR A 12 0.39 4.87 2.85
CA TYR A 12 0.85 3.68 2.15
C TYR A 12 1.15 3.96 0.68
N LEU A 13 2.16 3.25 0.18
CA LEU A 13 2.54 3.26 -1.22
C LEU A 13 2.43 1.82 -1.74
N ILE A 14 1.71 1.65 -2.83
CA ILE A 14 1.57 0.35 -3.50
C ILE A 14 2.38 0.42 -4.78
N ILE A 15 3.30 -0.50 -4.97
CA ILE A 15 4.16 -0.55 -6.15
C ILE A 15 3.96 -1.87 -6.86
N ASN A 16 3.67 -1.80 -8.16
CA ASN A 16 3.68 -2.99 -9.02
C ASN A 16 5.01 -3.01 -9.75
N SER A 17 5.92 -3.89 -9.32
CA SER A 17 7.26 -3.95 -9.88
C SER A 17 7.30 -4.48 -11.30
N ASN A 18 6.21 -5.08 -11.78
CA ASN A 18 6.15 -5.60 -13.15
C ASN A 18 6.00 -4.50 -14.19
N ASN A 19 5.35 -3.38 -13.83
CA ASN A 19 5.12 -2.29 -14.76
C ASN A 19 5.44 -0.91 -14.18
N ASN A 20 6.04 -0.86 -13.00
CA ASN A 20 6.39 0.37 -12.30
C ASN A 20 5.20 1.27 -11.96
N GLU A 21 4.03 0.68 -11.83
CA GLU A 21 2.84 1.40 -11.41
C GLU A 21 2.90 1.71 -9.92
N HIS A 22 2.48 2.92 -9.55
CA HIS A 22 2.51 3.37 -8.16
C HIS A 22 1.15 3.93 -7.75
N HIS A 23 0.72 3.62 -6.53
CA HIS A 23 -0.49 4.16 -5.95
C HIS A 23 -0.17 4.64 -4.53
N ILE A 24 -0.55 5.88 -4.22
CA ILE A 24 -0.36 6.43 -2.88
C ILE A 24 -1.74 6.56 -2.24
N VAL A 25 -1.92 5.95 -1.08
CA VAL A 25 -3.22 5.91 -0.43
C VAL A 25 -3.12 6.27 1.06
N LYS A 26 -4.25 6.62 1.67
CA LYS A 26 -4.31 7.12 3.03
C LYS A 26 -4.52 6.04 4.08
N THR A 27 -5.27 5.00 3.77
CA THR A 27 -5.69 4.01 4.77
C THR A 27 -5.48 2.60 4.27
N GLU A 28 -5.50 1.65 5.22
CA GLU A 28 -5.42 0.23 4.90
C GLU A 28 -6.60 -0.21 4.03
N ARG A 29 -7.76 0.41 4.22
CA ARG A 29 -8.94 0.10 3.42
C ARG A 29 -8.72 0.51 1.96
N ASN A 30 -8.10 1.66 1.73
CA ASN A 30 -7.75 2.10 0.38
C ASN A 30 -6.77 1.14 -0.29
N VAL A 31 -5.79 0.63 0.48
CA VAL A 31 -4.87 -0.38 -0.04
C VAL A 31 -5.66 -1.60 -0.51
N SER A 32 -6.56 -2.08 0.32
CA SER A 32 -7.39 -3.24 0.00
C SER A 32 -8.21 -3.01 -1.27
N GLU A 33 -8.79 -1.83 -1.41
CA GLU A 33 -9.59 -1.47 -2.59
C GLU A 33 -8.75 -1.44 -3.87
N ILE A 34 -7.57 -0.84 -3.81
CA ILE A 34 -6.67 -0.77 -4.96
C ILE A 34 -6.25 -2.17 -5.39
N LEU A 35 -5.89 -3.02 -4.43
CA LEU A 35 -5.48 -4.38 -4.72
C LEU A 35 -6.60 -5.17 -5.40
N GLN A 36 -7.83 -5.03 -4.91
CA GLN A 36 -8.97 -5.72 -5.48
C GLN A 36 -9.32 -5.20 -6.87
N ASN A 37 -9.38 -3.88 -7.02
CA ASN A 37 -9.86 -3.26 -8.26
C ASN A 37 -8.83 -3.27 -9.38
N ASN A 38 -7.56 -3.14 -9.06
CA ASN A 38 -6.52 -3.03 -10.08
C ASN A 38 -5.76 -4.33 -10.33
N TYR A 39 -5.67 -5.18 -9.32
CA TYR A 39 -4.84 -6.39 -9.43
C TYR A 39 -5.60 -7.68 -9.11
N ASN A 40 -6.88 -7.56 -8.81
CA ASN A 40 -7.73 -8.70 -8.47
C ASN A 40 -7.18 -9.52 -7.30
N ILE A 41 -6.56 -8.84 -6.35
CA ILE A 41 -6.02 -9.45 -5.13
C ILE A 41 -6.97 -9.14 -3.98
N SER A 42 -7.50 -10.17 -3.35
CA SER A 42 -8.48 -10.02 -2.26
C SER A 42 -7.76 -10.12 -0.92
N VAL A 43 -7.51 -8.98 -0.27
CA VAL A 43 -6.86 -8.89 1.03
C VAL A 43 -7.65 -7.92 1.90
N SER A 44 -7.90 -8.28 3.14
CA SER A 44 -8.63 -7.38 4.05
C SER A 44 -7.70 -6.28 4.57
N HIS A 45 -8.30 -5.15 4.97
CA HIS A 45 -7.54 -4.06 5.56
C HIS A 45 -6.90 -4.46 6.89
N MET A 46 -7.50 -5.39 7.61
CA MET A 46 -6.94 -5.91 8.85
C MET A 46 -5.64 -6.68 8.59
N TYR A 47 -5.61 -7.42 7.50
CA TYR A 47 -4.41 -8.15 7.08
C TYR A 47 -3.28 -7.17 6.77
N ILE A 48 -3.58 -6.09 6.04
CA ILE A 48 -2.62 -5.06 5.71
C ILE A 48 -2.05 -4.44 6.98
N ARG A 49 -2.92 -4.04 7.89
CA ARG A 49 -2.50 -3.41 9.16
C ARG A 49 -1.59 -4.35 9.95
N ARG A 50 -1.98 -5.61 10.08
CA ARG A 50 -1.23 -6.58 10.86
C ARG A 50 0.17 -6.80 10.31
N ASN A 51 0.31 -6.89 9.00
CA ASN A 51 1.60 -7.16 8.38
C ASN A 51 2.51 -5.96 8.33
N LEU A 52 1.96 -4.74 8.37
CA LEU A 52 2.74 -3.52 8.29
C LEU A 52 2.91 -2.81 9.64
N THR A 53 2.54 -3.45 10.73
CA THR A 53 2.70 -2.85 12.06
C THR A 53 4.17 -2.75 12.46
N ASN A 54 4.92 -3.82 12.23
CA ASN A 54 6.32 -3.91 12.67
C ASN A 54 7.33 -3.83 11.55
N ILE A 55 6.87 -3.83 10.30
CA ILE A 55 7.75 -3.73 9.13
C ILE A 55 7.25 -2.63 8.21
N GLU A 56 8.17 -2.04 7.47
CA GLU A 56 7.83 -0.93 6.58
C GLU A 56 7.38 -1.38 5.20
N GLU A 57 7.76 -2.59 4.81
CA GLU A 57 7.44 -3.11 3.49
C GLU A 57 6.89 -4.51 3.59
N TYR A 58 5.96 -4.82 2.72
CA TYR A 58 5.38 -6.15 2.62
C TYR A 58 5.19 -6.51 1.15
N VAL A 59 5.78 -7.63 0.74
CA VAL A 59 5.69 -8.09 -0.64
C VAL A 59 4.57 -9.10 -0.76
N LEU A 60 3.60 -8.79 -1.61
CA LEU A 60 2.53 -9.70 -1.96
C LEU A 60 2.95 -10.52 -3.19
N GLU A 61 2.07 -11.43 -3.57
CA GLU A 61 2.28 -12.22 -4.78
C GLU A 61 2.43 -11.34 -6.02
N GLU A 62 3.04 -11.88 -7.05
CA GLU A 62 3.13 -11.24 -8.36
C GLU A 62 3.85 -9.89 -8.38
N GLY A 63 4.75 -9.68 -7.43
CA GLY A 63 5.59 -8.48 -7.44
C GLY A 63 4.89 -7.21 -6.97
N ILE A 64 3.79 -7.35 -6.26
CA ILE A 64 3.11 -6.22 -5.64
C ILE A 64 3.74 -5.94 -4.29
N LEU A 65 4.24 -4.73 -4.11
CA LEU A 65 4.88 -4.30 -2.88
C LEU A 65 4.03 -3.22 -2.21
N ILE A 66 3.81 -3.37 -0.91
CA ILE A 66 3.14 -2.36 -0.10
C ILE A 66 4.14 -1.80 0.87
N LYS A 67 4.34 -0.50 0.83
CA LYS A 67 5.29 0.18 1.70
C LYS A 67 4.57 1.18 2.58
N LYS A 68 4.89 1.12 3.87
CA LYS A 68 4.35 2.10 4.81
C LYS A 68 5.23 3.34 4.76
N LEU A 69 4.62 4.51 4.56
CA LEU A 69 5.37 5.74 4.39
C LEU A 69 5.79 6.36 5.71
N TRP A 70 5.08 6.05 6.80
CA TRP A 70 5.48 6.53 8.12
C TRP A 70 4.75 5.78 9.24
#